data_a08f152141b5bbb92cf1ea6e3cb85f80
#
_entry.id   a08f152141b5bbb92cf1ea6e3cb85f80
#
_cell.length_a   1.000
_cell.length_b   1.000
_cell.length_c   1.000
_cell.angle_alpha   90.00
_cell.angle_beta   90.00
_cell.angle_gamma   90.00
#
_symmetry.space_group_name_H-M   'P 1'
#
loop_
_entity.id
_entity.type
_entity.pdbx_description
1 polymer ?
#
loop_
_entity_poly.entity_id
_entity_poly.type
_entity_poly.pdbx_seq_one_letter_code
_entity_poly.pdbx_strand_id
1 'polypeptide(L)'
;MFILAFVSLAAYAQSLTVTGKVIDSEGYEVIGGSVTIKGVAGVGTVTDVNGNYTLKVNDASKDVLVFSYVGMTPQEVKVNNRSVINVTLQADAVLLEDVVVIGYAAVPRRDLTGSVTSVSSKELSKVPVSDVTQALTGRMAGVMVQQSEGTPGASISVRVRGGISITQSNEPLYIIDGFPSEDGMSTLDPAEIETIDVLKDASATAIYGARGANGVVVITTKNGSKSGGKATVTFDSYVGVKKIANKLDVLNAGEFARLDYERTLWRMGTGDSGADGMTKWEERYGKFSDLASIYNGRKGIDWQDETLGRNAITQNYRVGVSGKTEKMNYSLAYSYYNEEGAMVYSGSKKHNISFNMNHEINKWLTVNSRISYDQMRVEGMGTSEGGDRFNKMQHILQYRPTVGIMGVDEDLLYGEDPLLADDNGNVMQNPLISAAEELNDREWRTFQANGGATIKLLKGLSFRSTVGMRYQTRRNDVFYGCLLYTSDAADE
;
A
#
# COMPACT_ATOMS: atom_id res chain seq x y z
N MET A 1 -18.25 66.87 -58.15
CA MET A 1 -19.11 66.19 -57.16
C MET A 1 -19.17 64.72 -57.50
N PHE A 2 -18.20 63.93 -56.94
CA PHE A 2 -18.07 62.50 -57.18
C PHE A 2 -18.82 61.71 -56.09
N ILE A 3 -19.83 60.97 -56.48
CA ILE A 3 -20.56 60.07 -55.60
C ILE A 3 -19.82 58.71 -55.64
N LEU A 4 -19.15 58.36 -54.56
CA LEU A 4 -18.58 57.04 -54.32
C LEU A 4 -19.70 56.08 -53.87
N ALA A 5 -20.11 55.15 -54.73
CA ALA A 5 -20.98 54.07 -54.34
C ALA A 5 -20.20 53.00 -53.58
N PHE A 6 -20.46 52.85 -52.29
CA PHE A 6 -20.02 51.70 -51.48
C PHE A 6 -20.86 50.50 -51.80
N VAL A 7 -20.33 49.56 -52.57
CA VAL A 7 -20.88 48.21 -52.73
C VAL A 7 -20.43 47.38 -51.56
N SER A 8 -21.29 47.17 -50.57
CA SER A 8 -21.09 46.21 -49.51
C SER A 8 -21.25 44.79 -50.07
N LEU A 9 -20.15 44.07 -50.28
CA LEU A 9 -20.21 42.61 -50.49
C LEU A 9 -20.68 41.96 -49.20
N ALA A 10 -21.96 41.62 -49.12
CA ALA A 10 -22.45 40.68 -48.15
C ALA A 10 -21.93 39.28 -48.51
N ALA A 11 -20.96 38.77 -47.77
CA ALA A 11 -20.53 37.40 -47.87
C ALA A 11 -21.66 36.51 -47.34
N TYR A 12 -22.45 35.93 -48.25
CA TYR A 12 -23.40 34.90 -47.91
C TYR A 12 -22.64 33.64 -47.47
N ALA A 13 -22.77 33.27 -46.19
CA ALA A 13 -22.34 31.98 -45.72
C ALA A 13 -23.12 30.90 -46.50
N GLN A 14 -22.45 30.13 -47.35
CA GLN A 14 -23.09 29.05 -48.07
C GLN A 14 -23.34 27.87 -47.14
N SER A 15 -24.62 27.62 -46.84
CA SER A 15 -25.02 26.40 -46.15
C SER A 15 -24.74 25.18 -47.01
N LEU A 16 -24.00 24.23 -46.51
CA LEU A 16 -23.65 23.00 -47.24
C LEU A 16 -24.20 21.80 -46.43
N THR A 17 -24.76 20.83 -47.16
CA THR A 17 -25.09 19.54 -46.55
C THR A 17 -23.90 18.60 -46.64
N VAL A 18 -23.38 18.20 -45.50
CA VAL A 18 -22.26 17.27 -45.40
C VAL A 18 -22.80 15.88 -45.09
N THR A 19 -22.34 14.89 -45.81
CA THR A 19 -22.67 13.47 -45.62
C THR A 19 -21.39 12.69 -45.45
N GLY A 20 -21.48 11.47 -44.92
CA GLY A 20 -20.34 10.58 -44.80
C GLY A 20 -20.62 9.36 -43.97
N LYS A 21 -19.62 8.53 -43.83
CA LYS A 21 -19.69 7.29 -43.06
C LYS A 21 -18.71 7.34 -41.89
N VAL A 22 -19.16 6.90 -40.74
CA VAL A 22 -18.32 6.76 -39.53
C VAL A 22 -18.12 5.28 -39.27
N ILE A 23 -16.85 4.87 -39.18
CA ILE A 23 -16.44 3.51 -38.87
C ILE A 23 -15.49 3.52 -37.68
N ASP A 24 -15.32 2.37 -37.05
CA ASP A 24 -14.28 2.18 -36.02
C ASP A 24 -12.94 1.77 -36.63
N SER A 25 -11.92 1.60 -35.77
CA SER A 25 -10.57 1.17 -36.19
C SER A 25 -10.51 -0.28 -36.66
N GLU A 26 -11.55 -1.08 -36.46
CA GLU A 26 -11.67 -2.46 -36.95
C GLU A 26 -12.47 -2.56 -38.27
N GLY A 27 -13.05 -1.42 -38.71
CA GLY A 27 -13.80 -1.32 -39.96
C GLY A 27 -15.30 -1.55 -39.80
N TYR A 28 -15.84 -1.66 -38.55
CA TYR A 28 -17.28 -1.78 -38.31
C TYR A 28 -17.97 -0.42 -38.29
N GLU A 29 -19.25 -0.41 -38.67
CA GLU A 29 -20.07 0.78 -38.67
C GLU A 29 -20.35 1.27 -37.24
N VAL A 30 -20.14 2.57 -36.96
CA VAL A 30 -20.50 3.22 -35.72
C VAL A 30 -21.99 3.63 -35.78
N ILE A 31 -22.85 2.87 -35.09
CA ILE A 31 -24.30 3.10 -35.09
C ILE A 31 -24.66 4.01 -33.89
N GLY A 32 -25.41 5.11 -34.13
CA GLY A 32 -25.80 6.03 -33.06
C GLY A 32 -24.67 6.98 -32.60
N GLY A 33 -23.59 7.08 -33.36
CA GLY A 33 -22.53 8.06 -33.15
C GLY A 33 -23.03 9.49 -33.33
N SER A 34 -22.68 10.39 -32.41
CA SER A 34 -23.09 11.80 -32.46
C SER A 34 -22.14 12.59 -33.35
N VAL A 35 -22.72 13.40 -34.25
CA VAL A 35 -22.00 14.34 -35.13
C VAL A 35 -22.54 15.74 -34.90
N THR A 36 -21.73 16.63 -34.33
CA THR A 36 -22.14 17.99 -33.93
C THR A 36 -21.21 19.04 -34.54
N ILE A 37 -21.64 20.30 -34.62
CA ILE A 37 -20.80 21.43 -35.02
C ILE A 37 -20.16 22.02 -33.77
N LYS A 38 -18.83 22.15 -33.76
CA LYS A 38 -18.06 22.71 -32.63
C LYS A 38 -18.51 24.13 -32.29
N GLY A 39 -18.90 24.37 -31.05
CA GLY A 39 -19.30 25.68 -30.57
C GLY A 39 -20.73 26.09 -30.90
N VAL A 40 -21.54 25.25 -31.56
CA VAL A 40 -22.93 25.51 -31.86
C VAL A 40 -23.83 24.54 -31.10
N ALA A 41 -24.54 25.03 -30.10
CA ALA A 41 -25.44 24.21 -29.31
C ALA A 41 -26.73 23.86 -30.10
N GLY A 42 -27.17 22.59 -29.98
CA GLY A 42 -28.43 22.13 -30.55
C GLY A 42 -28.42 21.77 -32.05
N VAL A 43 -27.24 21.87 -32.72
CA VAL A 43 -27.11 21.47 -34.14
C VAL A 43 -26.22 20.22 -34.22
N GLY A 44 -26.83 19.09 -34.56
CA GLY A 44 -26.18 17.81 -34.68
C GLY A 44 -27.07 16.75 -35.31
N THR A 45 -26.49 15.59 -35.58
CA THR A 45 -27.17 14.39 -36.07
C THR A 45 -26.55 13.16 -35.45
N VAL A 46 -27.15 12.00 -35.65
CA VAL A 46 -26.60 10.70 -35.24
C VAL A 46 -26.41 9.81 -36.45
N THR A 47 -25.45 8.90 -36.41
CA THR A 47 -25.23 7.92 -37.47
C THR A 47 -26.31 6.85 -37.50
N ASP A 48 -26.70 6.41 -38.70
CA ASP A 48 -27.69 5.36 -38.93
C ASP A 48 -27.12 3.94 -38.72
N VAL A 49 -27.91 2.90 -38.99
CA VAL A 49 -27.54 1.48 -38.86
C VAL A 49 -26.39 1.05 -39.77
N ASN A 50 -26.07 1.86 -40.82
CA ASN A 50 -24.95 1.63 -41.73
C ASN A 50 -23.77 2.58 -41.43
N GLY A 51 -23.83 3.32 -40.30
CA GLY A 51 -22.81 4.29 -39.92
C GLY A 51 -22.86 5.60 -40.72
N ASN A 52 -23.87 5.85 -41.58
CA ASN A 52 -23.97 7.07 -42.37
C ASN A 52 -24.59 8.21 -41.56
N TYR A 53 -24.19 9.44 -41.89
CA TYR A 53 -24.77 10.65 -41.31
C TYR A 53 -25.02 11.71 -42.38
N THR A 54 -25.92 12.61 -42.08
CA THR A 54 -26.21 13.81 -42.90
C THR A 54 -26.39 14.99 -41.97
N LEU A 55 -25.59 16.04 -42.14
CA LEU A 55 -25.65 17.26 -41.33
C LEU A 55 -25.55 18.51 -42.19
N LYS A 56 -26.44 19.47 -41.97
CA LYS A 56 -26.39 20.77 -42.60
C LYS A 56 -25.49 21.71 -41.79
N VAL A 57 -24.44 22.24 -42.43
CA VAL A 57 -23.50 23.20 -41.84
C VAL A 57 -23.83 24.62 -42.32
N ASN A 58 -23.61 25.61 -41.50
CA ASN A 58 -23.96 27.00 -41.80
C ASN A 58 -22.83 27.74 -42.49
N ASP A 59 -21.56 27.44 -42.17
CA ASP A 59 -20.38 28.00 -42.83
C ASP A 59 -19.41 26.87 -43.18
N ALA A 60 -19.53 26.37 -44.40
CA ALA A 60 -18.74 25.26 -44.89
C ALA A 60 -17.22 25.53 -44.91
N SER A 61 -16.79 26.78 -44.84
CA SER A 61 -15.37 27.14 -44.82
C SER A 61 -14.75 27.12 -43.44
N LYS A 62 -15.54 27.36 -42.38
CA LYS A 62 -15.05 27.52 -41.00
C LYS A 62 -15.51 26.44 -40.04
N ASP A 63 -16.68 25.82 -40.29
CA ASP A 63 -17.28 24.85 -39.41
C ASP A 63 -16.37 23.62 -39.21
N VAL A 64 -16.32 23.15 -37.93
CA VAL A 64 -15.61 21.95 -37.52
C VAL A 64 -16.64 20.96 -37.01
N LEU A 65 -16.69 19.77 -37.57
CA LEU A 65 -17.51 18.68 -37.12
C LEU A 65 -16.80 17.93 -35.97
N VAL A 66 -17.54 17.64 -34.91
CA VAL A 66 -17.08 16.82 -33.80
C VAL A 66 -17.83 15.50 -33.88
N PHE A 67 -17.09 14.42 -34.05
CA PHE A 67 -17.60 13.06 -34.05
C PHE A 67 -17.33 12.45 -32.68
N SER A 68 -18.36 11.94 -32.03
CA SER A 68 -18.21 11.29 -30.73
C SER A 68 -19.11 10.07 -30.61
N TYR A 69 -18.59 9.04 -29.96
CA TYR A 69 -19.33 7.82 -29.63
C TYR A 69 -18.85 7.29 -28.29
N VAL A 70 -19.74 6.62 -27.57
CA VAL A 70 -19.39 6.03 -26.26
C VAL A 70 -18.28 5.01 -26.44
N GLY A 71 -17.16 5.21 -25.77
CA GLY A 71 -16.02 4.31 -25.89
C GLY A 71 -15.01 4.66 -26.98
N MET A 72 -15.16 5.78 -27.64
CA MET A 72 -14.22 6.22 -28.69
C MET A 72 -13.72 7.63 -28.43
N THR A 73 -12.49 7.91 -28.83
CA THR A 73 -11.89 9.23 -28.75
C THR A 73 -12.62 10.19 -29.70
N PRO A 74 -13.18 11.31 -29.21
CA PRO A 74 -13.82 12.30 -30.08
C PRO A 74 -12.84 12.84 -31.12
N GLN A 75 -13.27 12.94 -32.37
CA GLN A 75 -12.46 13.44 -33.47
C GLN A 75 -13.05 14.71 -34.04
N GLU A 76 -12.21 15.74 -34.21
CA GLU A 76 -12.58 17.00 -34.83
C GLU A 76 -12.09 17.06 -36.28
N VAL A 77 -13.00 17.36 -37.21
CA VAL A 77 -12.68 17.45 -38.63
C VAL A 77 -13.24 18.77 -39.23
N LYS A 78 -12.36 19.59 -39.79
CA LYS A 78 -12.78 20.81 -40.50
C LYS A 78 -13.52 20.45 -41.80
N VAL A 79 -14.64 21.10 -42.05
CA VAL A 79 -15.46 20.87 -43.25
C VAL A 79 -14.72 21.24 -44.51
N ASN A 80 -14.08 22.43 -44.56
CA ASN A 80 -13.28 22.91 -45.69
C ASN A 80 -14.00 22.74 -47.03
N ASN A 81 -15.25 23.14 -47.13
CA ASN A 81 -16.15 23.05 -48.30
C ASN A 81 -16.31 21.63 -48.89
N ARG A 82 -16.06 20.57 -48.11
CA ARG A 82 -16.27 19.18 -48.54
C ARG A 82 -17.72 18.76 -48.26
N SER A 83 -18.36 18.15 -49.23
CA SER A 83 -19.71 17.61 -49.13
C SER A 83 -19.72 16.16 -48.58
N VAL A 84 -18.57 15.46 -48.63
CA VAL A 84 -18.44 14.10 -48.12
C VAL A 84 -17.24 14.03 -47.19
N ILE A 85 -17.48 13.58 -45.93
CA ILE A 85 -16.44 13.43 -44.93
C ILE A 85 -16.64 12.07 -44.22
N ASN A 86 -15.74 11.12 -44.47
CA ASN A 86 -15.70 9.84 -43.80
C ASN A 86 -14.70 9.92 -42.66
N VAL A 87 -15.06 9.29 -41.52
CA VAL A 87 -14.26 9.36 -40.29
C VAL A 87 -14.10 7.97 -39.69
N THR A 88 -12.87 7.68 -39.28
CA THR A 88 -12.56 6.47 -38.52
C THR A 88 -12.29 6.85 -37.06
N LEU A 89 -13.19 6.48 -36.14
CA LEU A 89 -13.00 6.73 -34.72
C LEU A 89 -12.07 5.69 -34.12
N GLN A 90 -11.14 6.15 -33.31
CA GLN A 90 -10.26 5.29 -32.54
C GLN A 90 -10.92 4.94 -31.20
N ALA A 91 -10.78 3.70 -30.73
CA ALA A 91 -11.19 3.33 -29.39
C ALA A 91 -10.49 4.22 -28.35
N ASP A 92 -11.26 4.73 -27.40
CA ASP A 92 -10.68 5.53 -26.33
C ASP A 92 -9.84 4.62 -25.42
N ALA A 93 -8.52 4.83 -25.42
CA ALA A 93 -7.58 4.08 -24.58
C ALA A 93 -7.88 4.24 -23.06
N VAL A 94 -8.66 5.25 -22.68
CA VAL A 94 -9.10 5.46 -21.30
C VAL A 94 -10.12 4.41 -20.84
N LEU A 95 -10.86 3.77 -21.77
CA LEU A 95 -11.80 2.70 -21.44
C LEU A 95 -11.14 1.32 -21.26
N LEU A 96 -9.84 1.19 -21.48
CA LEU A 96 -9.08 -0.01 -21.04
C LEU A 96 -8.86 -0.07 -19.52
N GLU A 97 -9.31 0.94 -18.76
CA GLU A 97 -9.20 0.95 -17.29
C GLU A 97 -10.16 -0.01 -16.57
N ASP A 98 -11.12 -0.61 -17.27
CA ASP A 98 -12.14 -1.48 -16.67
C ASP A 98 -11.97 -2.97 -16.97
N VAL A 99 -10.75 -3.42 -17.23
CA VAL A 99 -10.47 -4.86 -17.40
C VAL A 99 -9.91 -5.42 -16.10
N VAL A 100 -10.58 -6.42 -15.55
CA VAL A 100 -10.13 -7.17 -14.37
C VAL A 100 -9.53 -8.49 -14.83
N VAL A 101 -8.33 -8.80 -14.35
CA VAL A 101 -7.71 -10.11 -14.60
C VAL A 101 -8.32 -11.12 -13.64
N ILE A 102 -9.12 -12.06 -14.16
CA ILE A 102 -9.67 -13.17 -13.37
C ILE A 102 -9.07 -14.47 -13.88
N GLY A 103 -8.32 -15.14 -13.02
CA GLY A 103 -7.62 -16.36 -13.37
C GLY A 103 -6.62 -16.12 -14.49
N TYR A 104 -6.94 -16.69 -15.64
CA TYR A 104 -6.08 -16.66 -16.82
C TYR A 104 -6.63 -15.75 -17.94
N ALA A 105 -7.75 -15.06 -17.70
CA ALA A 105 -8.38 -14.19 -18.69
C ALA A 105 -8.52 -12.76 -18.17
N ALA A 106 -8.31 -11.80 -19.06
CA ALA A 106 -8.67 -10.42 -18.84
C ALA A 106 -10.13 -10.24 -19.29
N VAL A 107 -11.02 -9.99 -18.35
CA VAL A 107 -12.46 -9.86 -18.59
C VAL A 107 -12.88 -8.40 -18.35
N PRO A 108 -13.64 -7.77 -19.27
CA PRO A 108 -14.18 -6.46 -19.00
C PRO A 108 -15.01 -6.46 -17.70
N ARG A 109 -14.82 -5.44 -16.87
CA ARG A 109 -15.50 -5.36 -15.56
C ARG A 109 -17.02 -5.44 -15.68
N ARG A 110 -17.59 -4.90 -16.76
CA ARG A 110 -19.03 -4.96 -17.07
C ARG A 110 -19.56 -6.38 -17.27
N ASP A 111 -18.69 -7.31 -17.65
CA ASP A 111 -19.05 -8.70 -17.92
C ASP A 111 -18.90 -9.59 -16.69
N LEU A 112 -18.43 -9.02 -15.57
CA LEU A 112 -18.31 -9.69 -14.29
C LEU A 112 -19.63 -9.75 -13.55
N THR A 113 -20.16 -10.93 -13.35
CA THR A 113 -21.39 -11.15 -12.56
C THR A 113 -21.14 -11.15 -11.05
N GLY A 114 -19.87 -11.18 -10.61
CA GLY A 114 -19.46 -11.23 -9.23
C GLY A 114 -19.17 -9.87 -8.60
N SER A 115 -19.23 -9.78 -7.25
CA SER A 115 -18.86 -8.58 -6.49
C SER A 115 -17.35 -8.40 -6.46
N VAL A 116 -16.84 -7.51 -7.31
CA VAL A 116 -15.43 -7.11 -7.37
C VAL A 116 -15.28 -5.67 -6.87
N THR A 117 -14.33 -5.46 -5.98
CA THR A 117 -13.95 -4.11 -5.54
C THR A 117 -12.53 -3.83 -6.00
N SER A 118 -12.31 -2.68 -6.63
CA SER A 118 -11.02 -2.30 -7.19
C SER A 118 -10.50 -1.02 -6.56
N VAL A 119 -9.19 -0.93 -6.42
CA VAL A 119 -8.46 0.30 -6.06
C VAL A 119 -7.39 0.55 -7.10
N SER A 120 -7.34 1.78 -7.61
CA SER A 120 -6.39 2.19 -8.65
C SER A 120 -5.09 2.74 -8.06
N SER A 121 -4.04 2.79 -8.88
CA SER A 121 -2.75 3.39 -8.51
C SER A 121 -2.87 4.85 -8.05
N LYS A 122 -3.81 5.60 -8.61
CA LYS A 122 -4.07 7.00 -8.21
C LYS A 122 -4.59 7.13 -6.78
N GLU A 123 -5.32 6.13 -6.31
CA GLU A 123 -5.83 6.10 -4.93
C GLU A 123 -4.76 5.61 -3.96
N LEU A 124 -3.96 4.62 -4.36
CA LEU A 124 -2.85 4.09 -3.57
C LEU A 124 -1.76 5.14 -3.34
N SER A 125 -1.40 5.91 -4.37
CA SER A 125 -0.35 6.93 -4.29
C SER A 125 -0.66 8.14 -3.39
N LYS A 126 -1.93 8.30 -2.96
CA LYS A 126 -2.32 9.39 -2.06
C LYS A 126 -1.89 9.16 -0.60
N VAL A 127 -1.47 7.95 -0.26
CA VAL A 127 -1.07 7.61 1.11
C VAL A 127 0.38 7.15 1.09
N PRO A 128 1.25 7.87 1.79
CA PRO A 128 2.67 7.51 1.92
C PRO A 128 2.80 6.38 2.95
N VAL A 129 2.65 5.13 2.51
CA VAL A 129 2.78 3.93 3.36
C VAL A 129 3.88 3.03 2.83
N SER A 130 4.47 2.27 3.74
CA SER A 130 5.53 1.29 3.44
C SER A 130 5.00 -0.01 2.86
N ASP A 131 3.77 -0.34 3.20
CA ASP A 131 3.12 -1.60 2.82
C ASP A 131 1.83 -1.31 2.06
N VAL A 132 1.68 -2.00 0.94
CA VAL A 132 0.48 -1.91 0.09
C VAL A 132 -0.79 -2.22 0.87
N THR A 133 -0.69 -3.16 1.82
CA THR A 133 -1.82 -3.61 2.64
C THR A 133 -2.38 -2.48 3.50
N GLN A 134 -1.51 -1.63 4.05
CA GLN A 134 -1.94 -0.43 4.81
C GLN A 134 -2.71 0.54 3.92
N ALA A 135 -2.31 0.69 2.66
CA ALA A 135 -3.00 1.58 1.72
C ALA A 135 -4.45 1.15 1.44
N LEU A 136 -4.81 -0.11 1.67
CA LEU A 136 -6.16 -0.64 1.47
C LEU A 136 -7.11 -0.38 2.64
N THR A 137 -6.59 0.00 3.81
CA THR A 137 -7.39 0.20 5.03
C THR A 137 -8.52 1.20 4.79
N GLY A 138 -9.76 0.76 5.02
CA GLY A 138 -10.98 1.58 4.87
C GLY A 138 -11.38 1.92 3.44
N ARG A 139 -10.68 1.42 2.40
CA ARG A 139 -10.92 1.75 0.99
C ARG A 139 -11.69 0.68 0.22
N MET A 140 -11.76 -0.52 0.75
CA MET A 140 -12.41 -1.65 0.09
C MET A 140 -13.56 -2.18 0.95
N ALA A 141 -14.79 -2.07 0.47
CA ALA A 141 -15.94 -2.62 1.17
C ALA A 141 -15.81 -4.14 1.35
N GLY A 142 -16.00 -4.66 2.57
CA GLY A 142 -15.90 -6.09 2.90
C GLY A 142 -14.47 -6.63 2.96
N VAL A 143 -13.47 -5.75 3.01
CA VAL A 143 -12.07 -6.09 3.28
C VAL A 143 -11.68 -5.45 4.61
N MET A 144 -11.27 -6.26 5.57
CA MET A 144 -10.75 -5.83 6.86
C MET A 144 -9.23 -5.96 6.82
N VAL A 145 -8.54 -4.87 7.09
CA VAL A 145 -7.08 -4.82 7.25
C VAL A 145 -6.80 -4.54 8.71
N GLN A 146 -6.05 -5.41 9.34
CA GLN A 146 -5.68 -5.30 10.75
C GLN A 146 -4.17 -5.41 10.88
N GLN A 147 -3.55 -4.40 11.46
CA GLN A 147 -2.15 -4.40 11.83
C GLN A 147 -2.04 -4.76 13.31
N SER A 148 -1.12 -5.65 13.66
CA SER A 148 -0.92 -6.11 15.04
C SER A 148 -0.40 -4.98 15.93
N GLU A 149 0.51 -4.18 15.40
CA GLU A 149 1.14 -3.06 16.11
C GLU A 149 1.71 -2.02 15.12
N GLY A 150 2.15 -0.87 15.63
CA GLY A 150 2.66 0.23 14.80
C GLY A 150 4.16 0.16 14.48
N THR A 151 4.87 -0.90 14.85
CA THR A 151 6.31 -1.05 14.60
C THR A 151 6.61 -1.40 13.15
N PRO A 152 7.76 -0.95 12.61
CA PRO A 152 8.18 -1.33 11.28
C PRO A 152 8.30 -2.84 11.10
N GLY A 153 7.75 -3.37 10.00
CA GLY A 153 7.76 -4.80 9.72
C GLY A 153 6.77 -5.64 10.53
N ALA A 154 5.89 -5.01 11.31
CA ALA A 154 4.79 -5.70 11.99
C ALA A 154 3.87 -6.41 10.99
N SER A 155 3.31 -7.55 11.39
CA SER A 155 2.41 -8.32 10.54
C SER A 155 1.09 -7.58 10.31
N ILE A 156 0.65 -7.60 9.05
CA ILE A 156 -0.61 -7.02 8.64
C ILE A 156 -1.47 -8.14 8.10
N SER A 157 -2.62 -8.37 8.71
CA SER A 157 -3.58 -9.38 8.26
C SER A 157 -4.68 -8.76 7.41
N VAL A 158 -5.06 -9.47 6.34
CA VAL A 158 -6.17 -9.11 5.47
C VAL A 158 -7.24 -10.17 5.58
N ARG A 159 -8.48 -9.75 5.75
CA ARG A 159 -9.64 -10.66 5.76
C ARG A 159 -10.69 -10.17 4.81
N VAL A 160 -11.19 -11.07 3.97
CA VAL A 160 -12.27 -10.79 3.03
C VAL A 160 -13.54 -11.46 3.53
N ARG A 161 -14.58 -10.66 3.84
CA ARG A 161 -15.88 -11.14 4.37
C ARG A 161 -15.81 -11.94 5.70
N GLY A 162 -14.74 -11.80 6.47
CA GLY A 162 -14.56 -12.47 7.76
C GLY A 162 -13.65 -13.70 7.69
N GLY A 163 -13.59 -14.46 8.77
CA GLY A 163 -12.81 -15.70 8.86
C GLY A 163 -13.69 -16.92 8.65
N ILE A 164 -13.21 -17.89 7.89
CA ILE A 164 -13.89 -19.18 7.64
C ILE A 164 -13.33 -20.26 8.55
N SER A 165 -12.05 -20.19 8.91
CA SER A 165 -11.36 -21.20 9.70
C SER A 165 -11.04 -20.70 11.12
N ILE A 166 -11.20 -21.60 12.09
CA ILE A 166 -10.81 -21.36 13.48
C ILE A 166 -9.33 -21.71 13.71
N THR A 167 -8.81 -22.70 12.97
CA THR A 167 -7.48 -23.26 13.18
C THR A 167 -6.48 -22.99 12.07
N GLN A 168 -6.95 -22.57 10.90
CA GLN A 168 -6.11 -22.28 9.72
C GLN A 168 -6.08 -20.79 9.40
N SER A 169 -5.14 -20.38 8.56
CA SER A 169 -5.06 -19.00 8.10
C SER A 169 -6.36 -18.57 7.40
N ASN A 170 -6.83 -17.36 7.74
CA ASN A 170 -7.95 -16.69 7.08
C ASN A 170 -7.50 -15.66 6.05
N GLU A 171 -6.21 -15.65 5.69
CA GLU A 171 -5.67 -14.78 4.65
C GLU A 171 -6.24 -15.13 3.28
N PRO A 172 -6.54 -14.13 2.43
CA PRO A 172 -6.96 -14.36 1.06
C PRO A 172 -5.80 -14.90 0.22
N LEU A 173 -6.11 -15.50 -0.92
CA LEU A 173 -5.11 -15.86 -1.91
C LEU A 173 -4.67 -14.59 -2.66
N TYR A 174 -3.39 -14.32 -2.68
CA TYR A 174 -2.81 -13.20 -3.44
C TYR A 174 -2.32 -13.69 -4.80
N ILE A 175 -2.71 -12.97 -5.86
CA ILE A 175 -2.28 -13.25 -7.25
C ILE A 175 -1.63 -11.98 -7.81
N ILE A 176 -0.35 -12.05 -8.08
CA ILE A 176 0.43 -10.94 -8.64
C ILE A 176 0.76 -11.24 -10.10
N ASP A 177 0.22 -10.44 -11.02
CA ASP A 177 0.37 -10.62 -12.48
C ASP A 177 0.07 -12.05 -12.96
N GLY A 178 -0.92 -12.71 -12.31
CA GLY A 178 -1.35 -14.07 -12.62
C GLY A 178 -0.61 -15.18 -11.87
N PHE A 179 0.31 -14.86 -10.96
CA PHE A 179 1.04 -15.85 -10.14
C PHE A 179 0.65 -15.75 -8.67
N PRO A 180 0.44 -16.91 -7.99
CA PRO A 180 0.16 -16.90 -6.56
C PRO A 180 1.38 -16.45 -5.76
N SER A 181 1.14 -15.58 -4.75
CA SER A 181 2.12 -15.10 -3.79
C SER A 181 1.73 -15.55 -2.39
N GLU A 182 2.66 -16.14 -1.67
CA GLU A 182 2.46 -16.58 -0.27
C GLU A 182 2.78 -15.47 0.73
N ASP A 183 3.65 -14.51 0.36
CA ASP A 183 3.98 -13.35 1.21
C ASP A 183 2.99 -12.20 1.07
N GLY A 184 1.86 -12.44 0.40
CA GLY A 184 0.88 -11.41 0.16
C GLY A 184 1.43 -10.24 -0.64
N MET A 185 1.20 -9.04 -0.16
CA MET A 185 1.60 -7.78 -0.80
C MET A 185 2.87 -7.18 -0.20
N SER A 186 3.47 -7.79 0.83
CA SER A 186 4.59 -7.22 1.58
C SER A 186 5.86 -6.99 0.76
N THR A 187 6.05 -7.77 -0.30
CA THR A 187 7.19 -7.65 -1.23
C THR A 187 7.00 -6.60 -2.30
N LEU A 188 5.80 -6.02 -2.45
CA LEU A 188 5.50 -5.04 -3.48
C LEU A 188 5.76 -3.61 -3.00
N ASP A 189 6.19 -2.76 -3.94
CA ASP A 189 6.16 -1.32 -3.76
C ASP A 189 4.76 -0.80 -4.17
N PRO A 190 4.05 -0.02 -3.32
CA PRO A 190 2.77 0.57 -3.68
C PRO A 190 2.77 1.31 -5.02
N ALA A 191 3.88 1.94 -5.37
CA ALA A 191 4.02 2.69 -6.61
C ALA A 191 4.19 1.82 -7.86
N GLU A 192 4.48 0.51 -7.72
CA GLU A 192 4.50 -0.45 -8.84
C GLU A 192 3.12 -0.92 -9.25
N ILE A 193 2.14 -0.75 -8.39
CA ILE A 193 0.81 -1.30 -8.59
C ILE A 193 0.03 -0.42 -9.55
N GLU A 194 -0.65 -1.05 -10.50
CA GLU A 194 -1.61 -0.42 -11.39
C GLU A 194 -3.03 -0.52 -10.81
N THR A 195 -3.47 -1.74 -10.45
CA THR A 195 -4.77 -2.01 -9.81
C THR A 195 -4.66 -3.13 -8.79
N ILE A 196 -5.53 -3.07 -7.77
CA ILE A 196 -5.80 -4.16 -6.85
C ILE A 196 -7.29 -4.46 -6.93
N ASP A 197 -7.62 -5.70 -7.31
CA ASP A 197 -8.98 -6.18 -7.44
C ASP A 197 -9.23 -7.28 -6.42
N VAL A 198 -10.29 -7.17 -5.62
CA VAL A 198 -10.65 -8.17 -4.63
C VAL A 198 -11.91 -8.91 -5.08
N LEU A 199 -11.73 -10.21 -5.35
CA LEU A 199 -12.79 -11.15 -5.70
C LEU A 199 -13.35 -11.75 -4.41
N LYS A 200 -14.62 -11.48 -4.16
CA LYS A 200 -15.27 -11.86 -2.89
C LYS A 200 -16.24 -13.01 -3.03
N ASP A 201 -16.82 -13.17 -4.23
CA ASP A 201 -17.87 -14.16 -4.46
C ASP A 201 -17.32 -15.49 -4.94
N ALA A 202 -17.98 -16.58 -4.55
CA ALA A 202 -17.60 -17.93 -4.93
C ALA A 202 -17.52 -18.13 -6.45
N SER A 203 -18.40 -17.45 -7.22
CA SER A 203 -18.37 -17.52 -8.70
C SER A 203 -17.09 -16.92 -9.28
N ALA A 204 -16.61 -15.80 -8.73
CA ALA A 204 -15.39 -15.15 -9.18
C ALA A 204 -14.11 -15.89 -8.68
N THR A 205 -14.18 -16.54 -7.52
CA THR A 205 -13.03 -17.26 -6.93
C THR A 205 -12.96 -18.74 -7.33
N ALA A 206 -14.00 -19.31 -7.96
CA ALA A 206 -14.09 -20.72 -8.33
C ALA A 206 -12.90 -21.25 -9.16
N ILE A 207 -12.35 -20.41 -10.04
CA ILE A 207 -11.18 -20.76 -10.87
C ILE A 207 -9.89 -20.98 -10.07
N TYR A 208 -9.83 -20.50 -8.82
CA TYR A 208 -8.70 -20.69 -7.91
C TYR A 208 -8.89 -21.88 -6.96
N GLY A 209 -10.04 -22.58 -7.08
CA GLY A 209 -10.37 -23.76 -6.29
C GLY A 209 -10.43 -23.47 -4.78
N ALA A 210 -10.09 -24.46 -3.95
CA ALA A 210 -10.15 -24.36 -2.50
C ALA A 210 -9.26 -23.24 -1.93
N ARG A 211 -8.17 -22.89 -2.60
CA ARG A 211 -7.28 -21.77 -2.18
C ARG A 211 -7.96 -20.42 -2.25
N GLY A 212 -9.00 -20.27 -3.08
CA GLY A 212 -9.79 -19.02 -3.18
C GLY A 212 -10.92 -18.90 -2.15
N ALA A 213 -11.09 -19.85 -1.22
CA ALA A 213 -12.22 -19.87 -0.27
C ALA A 213 -12.27 -18.61 0.61
N ASN A 214 -11.13 -18.10 1.07
CA ASN A 214 -11.01 -16.87 1.87
C ASN A 214 -11.04 -15.58 1.03
N GLY A 215 -11.41 -15.65 -0.25
CA GLY A 215 -11.32 -14.56 -1.21
C GLY A 215 -10.00 -14.55 -1.97
N VAL A 216 -9.94 -13.75 -3.04
CA VAL A 216 -8.74 -13.63 -3.87
C VAL A 216 -8.44 -12.15 -4.08
N VAL A 217 -7.21 -11.75 -3.84
CA VAL A 217 -6.68 -10.41 -4.12
C VAL A 217 -5.81 -10.49 -5.36
N VAL A 218 -6.29 -9.89 -6.44
CA VAL A 218 -5.57 -9.86 -7.73
C VAL A 218 -4.87 -8.52 -7.86
N ILE A 219 -3.58 -8.56 -8.06
CA ILE A 219 -2.72 -7.38 -8.16
C ILE A 219 -2.14 -7.33 -9.56
N THR A 220 -2.38 -6.23 -10.24
CA THR A 220 -1.79 -5.95 -11.55
C THR A 220 -0.73 -4.88 -11.38
N THR A 221 0.48 -5.14 -11.86
CA THR A 221 1.58 -4.18 -11.78
C THR A 221 1.72 -3.36 -13.07
N LYS A 222 2.37 -2.20 -12.96
CA LYS A 222 2.64 -1.31 -14.09
C LYS A 222 3.60 -1.97 -15.07
N ASN A 223 3.21 -2.04 -16.33
CA ASN A 223 3.98 -2.68 -17.39
C ASN A 223 4.40 -1.71 -18.53
N GLY A 224 4.24 -0.40 -18.32
CA GLY A 224 4.59 0.61 -19.32
C GLY A 224 3.59 0.77 -20.48
N SER A 225 2.46 0.05 -20.48
CA SER A 225 1.46 0.10 -21.57
C SER A 225 0.85 1.49 -21.77
N LYS A 226 0.80 2.31 -20.70
CA LYS A 226 0.28 3.68 -20.72
C LYS A 226 1.30 4.73 -21.16
N SER A 227 2.54 4.36 -21.44
CA SER A 227 3.55 5.28 -21.99
C SER A 227 3.18 5.67 -23.42
N GLY A 228 3.16 6.96 -23.72
CA GLY A 228 2.74 7.51 -25.02
C GLY A 228 3.73 7.29 -26.16
N GLY A 229 4.36 6.10 -26.29
CA GLY A 229 5.28 5.77 -27.38
C GLY A 229 6.74 6.24 -27.17
N LYS A 230 7.04 6.91 -26.04
CA LYS A 230 8.40 7.35 -25.66
C LYS A 230 8.78 6.74 -24.32
N ALA A 231 10.07 6.52 -24.11
CA ALA A 231 10.58 6.15 -22.79
C ALA A 231 10.34 7.32 -21.81
N THR A 232 9.73 7.01 -20.68
CA THR A 232 9.45 7.97 -19.60
C THR A 232 10.26 7.56 -18.39
N VAL A 233 11.02 8.51 -17.84
CA VAL A 233 11.74 8.35 -16.58
C VAL A 233 10.91 9.06 -15.51
N THR A 234 10.65 8.36 -14.40
CA THR A 234 9.96 8.90 -13.22
C THR A 234 10.90 8.86 -12.03
N PHE A 235 10.85 9.92 -11.23
CA PHE A 235 11.50 9.97 -9.93
C PHE A 235 10.47 10.43 -8.90
N ASP A 236 10.23 9.59 -7.90
CA ASP A 236 9.32 9.87 -6.82
C ASP A 236 10.10 9.82 -5.51
N SER A 237 9.92 10.80 -4.64
CA SER A 237 10.51 10.78 -3.31
C SER A 237 9.61 11.46 -2.30
N TYR A 238 9.64 10.95 -1.07
CA TYR A 238 9.03 11.64 0.05
C TYR A 238 9.83 11.41 1.34
N VAL A 239 9.71 12.37 2.25
CA VAL A 239 10.21 12.28 3.62
C VAL A 239 9.04 12.56 4.55
N GLY A 240 8.87 11.71 5.54
CA GLY A 240 7.83 11.83 6.55
C GLY A 240 8.41 11.80 7.96
N VAL A 241 7.66 12.33 8.90
CA VAL A 241 7.96 12.24 10.33
C VAL A 241 6.79 11.56 11.02
N LYS A 242 7.09 10.50 11.77
CA LYS A 242 6.13 9.77 12.59
C LYS A 242 6.33 10.13 14.05
N LYS A 243 5.24 10.27 14.76
CA LYS A 243 5.22 10.50 16.21
C LYS A 243 4.02 9.78 16.80
N ILE A 244 4.15 9.31 18.05
CA ILE A 244 3.02 8.79 18.80
C ILE A 244 1.97 9.87 18.97
N ALA A 245 0.73 9.55 18.60
CA ALA A 245 -0.37 10.49 18.67
C ALA A 245 -0.90 10.66 20.10
N ASN A 246 -1.01 9.56 20.84
CA ASN A 246 -1.53 9.54 22.21
C ASN A 246 -0.62 8.69 23.09
N LYS A 247 -0.42 9.14 24.31
CA LYS A 247 0.20 8.40 25.39
C LYS A 247 -0.86 7.97 26.39
N LEU A 248 -0.58 6.91 27.12
CA LEU A 248 -1.39 6.51 28.27
C LEU A 248 -1.00 7.37 29.48
N ASP A 249 -1.98 7.75 30.28
CA ASP A 249 -1.72 8.39 31.55
C ASP A 249 -1.12 7.35 32.51
N VAL A 250 0.07 7.64 33.00
CA VAL A 250 0.79 6.81 33.97
C VAL A 250 1.01 7.58 35.26
N LEU A 251 1.27 6.87 36.32
CA LEU A 251 1.51 7.47 37.63
C LEU A 251 2.80 8.31 37.63
N ASN A 252 2.75 9.50 38.21
CA ASN A 252 3.96 10.24 38.50
C ASN A 252 4.77 9.60 39.63
N ALA A 253 6.01 10.08 39.86
CA ALA A 253 6.91 9.49 40.84
C ALA A 253 6.33 9.42 42.25
N GLY A 254 5.61 10.44 42.70
CA GLY A 254 5.01 10.45 44.02
C GLY A 254 3.79 9.52 44.15
N GLU A 255 2.98 9.46 43.12
CA GLU A 255 1.83 8.55 43.06
C GLU A 255 2.29 7.09 43.00
N PHE A 256 3.33 6.81 42.20
CA PHE A 256 3.93 5.48 42.12
C PHE A 256 4.50 5.02 43.46
N ALA A 257 5.28 5.87 44.14
CA ALA A 257 5.83 5.55 45.45
C ALA A 257 4.75 5.24 46.49
N ARG A 258 3.61 5.96 46.48
CA ARG A 258 2.46 5.66 47.33
C ARG A 258 1.78 4.34 46.99
N LEU A 259 1.56 4.07 45.73
CA LEU A 259 0.98 2.80 45.28
C LEU A 259 1.87 1.63 45.68
N ASP A 260 3.18 1.76 45.52
CA ASP A 260 4.12 0.70 45.92
C ASP A 260 4.21 0.53 47.43
N TYR A 261 3.99 1.60 48.23
CA TYR A 261 3.81 1.51 49.67
C TYR A 261 2.62 0.65 50.04
N GLU A 262 1.45 0.93 49.48
CA GLU A 262 0.22 0.17 49.73
C GLU A 262 0.38 -1.31 49.32
N ARG A 263 1.01 -1.54 48.17
CA ARG A 263 1.34 -2.87 47.64
C ARG A 263 2.29 -3.62 48.59
N THR A 264 3.31 -2.94 49.10
CA THR A 264 4.24 -3.52 50.09
C THR A 264 3.55 -3.89 51.37
N LEU A 265 2.68 -3.02 51.92
CA LEU A 265 1.86 -3.31 53.09
C LEU A 265 0.96 -4.54 52.89
N TRP A 266 0.32 -4.63 51.72
CA TRP A 266 -0.54 -5.78 51.40
C TRP A 266 0.27 -7.09 51.35
N ARG A 267 1.43 -7.07 50.66
CA ARG A 267 2.34 -8.24 50.61
C ARG A 267 2.84 -8.67 51.98
N MET A 268 3.16 -7.74 52.87
CA MET A 268 3.50 -8.06 54.24
C MET A 268 2.34 -8.71 55.01
N GLY A 269 1.12 -8.25 54.78
CA GLY A 269 -0.09 -8.82 55.40
C GLY A 269 -0.41 -10.23 54.91
N THR A 270 -0.03 -10.59 53.68
CA THR A 270 -0.21 -11.94 53.14
C THR A 270 0.99 -12.87 53.39
N GLY A 271 2.09 -12.36 53.97
CA GLY A 271 3.31 -13.12 54.21
C GLY A 271 4.20 -13.31 52.97
N ASP A 272 3.88 -12.62 51.90
CA ASP A 272 4.50 -12.76 50.58
C ASP A 272 5.74 -11.84 50.39
N SER A 273 5.89 -10.82 51.24
CA SER A 273 7.12 -10.03 51.36
C SER A 273 7.91 -10.41 52.59
N GLY A 274 9.22 -10.54 52.48
CA GLY A 274 10.10 -10.76 53.60
C GLY A 274 9.91 -9.71 54.72
N ALA A 275 10.33 -10.02 55.95
CA ALA A 275 10.23 -9.13 57.10
C ALA A 275 10.87 -7.74 56.90
N ASP A 276 11.69 -7.58 55.89
CA ASP A 276 12.42 -6.37 55.49
C ASP A 276 11.74 -5.57 54.36
N GLY A 277 10.54 -5.97 53.89
CA GLY A 277 9.87 -5.32 52.78
C GLY A 277 9.69 -3.80 52.94
N MET A 278 9.31 -3.35 54.14
CA MET A 278 9.15 -1.93 54.41
C MET A 278 10.50 -1.19 54.49
N THR A 279 11.54 -1.83 55.05
CA THR A 279 12.88 -1.25 55.08
C THR A 279 13.43 -1.02 53.68
N LYS A 280 13.28 -2.00 52.80
CA LYS A 280 13.65 -1.89 51.41
C LYS A 280 12.84 -0.82 50.68
N TRP A 281 11.57 -0.67 50.97
CA TRP A 281 10.75 0.38 50.46
C TRP A 281 11.24 1.77 50.88
N GLU A 282 11.54 1.96 52.21
CA GLU A 282 12.07 3.22 52.74
C GLU A 282 13.46 3.56 52.17
N GLU A 283 14.31 2.60 52.00
CA GLU A 283 15.63 2.79 51.34
C GLU A 283 15.49 3.31 49.93
N ARG A 284 14.47 2.85 49.21
CA ARG A 284 14.23 3.21 47.83
C ARG A 284 13.50 4.53 47.63
N TYR A 285 12.48 4.78 48.39
CA TYR A 285 11.58 5.93 48.22
C TYR A 285 11.70 7.01 49.30
N GLY A 286 12.41 6.72 50.37
CA GLY A 286 12.43 7.58 51.56
C GLY A 286 11.29 7.22 52.54
N LYS A 287 11.27 7.89 53.71
CA LYS A 287 10.21 7.66 54.65
C LYS A 287 8.86 8.15 54.15
N PHE A 288 7.80 7.42 54.46
CA PHE A 288 6.44 7.78 54.02
C PHE A 288 6.04 9.20 54.43
N SER A 289 6.46 9.67 55.60
CA SER A 289 6.25 11.04 56.09
C SER A 289 6.88 12.12 55.17
N ASP A 290 7.94 11.77 54.48
CA ASP A 290 8.78 12.71 53.72
C ASP A 290 8.46 12.70 52.20
N LEU A 291 7.60 11.78 51.78
CA LEU A 291 7.23 11.63 50.37
C LEU A 291 6.75 12.94 49.74
N ALA A 292 5.92 13.70 50.45
CA ALA A 292 5.41 14.96 49.94
C ALA A 292 6.51 15.99 49.70
N SER A 293 7.59 15.98 50.48
CA SER A 293 8.75 16.87 50.27
C SER A 293 9.73 16.35 49.22
N ILE A 294 9.98 15.04 49.21
CA ILE A 294 10.91 14.39 48.26
C ILE A 294 10.40 14.53 46.85
N TYR A 295 9.11 14.25 46.63
CA TYR A 295 8.51 14.19 45.27
C TYR A 295 7.78 15.48 44.88
N ASN A 296 7.82 16.53 45.70
CA ASN A 296 7.17 17.81 45.38
C ASN A 296 7.67 18.41 44.05
N GLY A 297 6.75 18.55 43.10
CA GLY A 297 7.06 19.05 41.79
C GLY A 297 7.91 18.15 40.86
N ARG A 298 8.24 16.94 41.33
CA ARG A 298 9.01 15.95 40.54
C ARG A 298 8.05 15.00 39.85
N LYS A 299 8.02 15.05 38.50
CA LYS A 299 7.18 14.15 37.70
C LYS A 299 7.75 12.73 37.63
N GLY A 300 9.08 12.62 37.70
CA GLY A 300 9.78 11.38 37.43
C GLY A 300 10.03 11.18 35.92
N ILE A 301 10.52 10.00 35.56
CA ILE A 301 10.80 9.62 34.17
C ILE A 301 9.51 9.14 33.52
N ASP A 302 9.12 9.74 32.39
CA ASP A 302 8.09 9.20 31.51
C ASP A 302 8.75 8.25 30.50
N TRP A 303 8.69 6.95 30.80
CA TRP A 303 9.31 5.93 29.97
C TRP A 303 8.69 5.85 28.58
N GLN A 304 7.46 6.31 28.38
CA GLN A 304 6.87 6.42 27.05
C GLN A 304 7.59 7.50 26.22
N ASP A 305 7.96 8.63 26.85
CA ASP A 305 8.73 9.67 26.14
C ASP A 305 10.15 9.19 25.80
N GLU A 306 10.82 8.54 26.74
CA GLU A 306 12.19 8.08 26.56
C GLU A 306 12.30 6.99 25.48
N THR A 307 11.32 6.07 25.42
CA THR A 307 11.38 4.93 24.51
C THR A 307 10.63 5.12 23.21
N LEU A 308 9.52 5.87 23.23
CA LEU A 308 8.59 6.00 22.09
C LEU A 308 8.41 7.47 21.63
N GLY A 309 8.96 8.44 22.38
CA GLY A 309 8.74 9.88 22.15
C GLY A 309 9.52 10.49 20.99
N ARG A 310 10.38 9.73 20.31
CA ARG A 310 11.19 10.27 19.22
C ARG A 310 10.37 10.66 17.99
N ASN A 311 10.90 11.60 17.22
CA ASN A 311 10.41 11.89 15.88
C ASN A 311 11.06 10.92 14.91
N ALA A 312 10.36 9.85 14.56
CA ALA A 312 10.86 8.81 13.66
C ALA A 312 10.77 9.26 12.20
N ILE A 313 11.88 9.15 11.47
CA ILE A 313 11.97 9.60 10.08
C ILE A 313 11.67 8.45 9.14
N THR A 314 10.84 8.73 8.14
CA THR A 314 10.54 7.82 7.02
C THR A 314 11.01 8.46 5.73
N GLN A 315 11.72 7.71 4.90
CA GLN A 315 12.24 8.16 3.62
C GLN A 315 11.90 7.13 2.53
N ASN A 316 11.47 7.61 1.38
CA ASN A 316 11.27 6.79 0.20
C ASN A 316 11.89 7.48 -1.02
N TYR A 317 12.62 6.71 -1.81
CA TYR A 317 13.21 7.15 -3.08
C TYR A 317 12.93 6.08 -4.13
N ARG A 318 12.37 6.51 -5.25
CA ARG A 318 12.04 5.62 -6.35
C ARG A 318 12.47 6.21 -7.67
N VAL A 319 13.09 5.38 -8.50
CA VAL A 319 13.39 5.68 -9.91
C VAL A 319 12.72 4.63 -10.77
N GLY A 320 12.01 5.07 -11.80
CA GLY A 320 11.36 4.18 -12.74
C GLY A 320 11.62 4.61 -14.18
N VAL A 321 11.76 3.63 -15.06
CA VAL A 321 11.82 3.81 -16.51
C VAL A 321 10.76 2.94 -17.13
N SER A 322 9.85 3.53 -17.89
CA SER A 322 8.83 2.78 -18.61
C SER A 322 8.72 3.24 -20.04
N GLY A 323 8.37 2.34 -20.93
CA GLY A 323 8.26 2.66 -22.35
C GLY A 323 7.31 1.71 -23.06
N LYS A 324 6.82 2.21 -24.22
CA LYS A 324 5.97 1.47 -25.13
C LYS A 324 6.46 1.65 -26.56
N THR A 325 6.60 0.57 -27.28
CA THR A 325 6.76 0.56 -28.74
C THR A 325 5.53 -0.10 -29.36
N GLU A 326 5.47 -0.18 -30.67
CA GLU A 326 4.36 -0.89 -31.34
C GLU A 326 4.19 -2.35 -30.91
N LYS A 327 5.29 -3.01 -30.51
CA LYS A 327 5.30 -4.44 -30.19
C LYS A 327 5.71 -4.77 -28.76
N MET A 328 6.23 -3.81 -27.99
CA MET A 328 6.79 -4.08 -26.68
C MET A 328 6.43 -2.97 -25.69
N ASN A 329 5.97 -3.38 -24.51
CA ASN A 329 5.86 -2.54 -23.33
C ASN A 329 6.86 -3.03 -22.29
N TYR A 330 7.51 -2.10 -21.59
CA TYR A 330 8.44 -2.45 -20.52
C TYR A 330 8.38 -1.44 -19.38
N SER A 331 8.73 -1.91 -18.21
CA SER A 331 8.89 -1.10 -16.99
C SER A 331 10.02 -1.67 -16.17
N LEU A 332 10.95 -0.82 -15.77
CA LEU A 332 12.03 -1.11 -14.82
C LEU A 332 11.89 -0.10 -13.69
N ALA A 333 11.89 -0.55 -12.45
CA ALA A 333 11.84 0.31 -11.28
C ALA A 333 12.80 -0.17 -10.20
N TYR A 334 13.35 0.79 -9.47
CA TYR A 334 14.07 0.57 -8.23
C TYR A 334 13.47 1.47 -7.17
N SER A 335 13.20 0.93 -5.97
CA SER A 335 12.79 1.71 -4.82
C SER A 335 13.64 1.38 -3.59
N TYR A 336 13.91 2.40 -2.81
CA TYR A 336 14.51 2.33 -1.49
C TYR A 336 13.58 2.97 -0.48
N TYR A 337 13.25 2.22 0.55
CA TYR A 337 12.42 2.66 1.66
C TYR A 337 13.19 2.48 2.96
N ASN A 338 13.27 3.54 3.78
CA ASN A 338 13.85 3.52 5.11
C ASN A 338 12.85 4.12 6.09
N GLU A 339 12.55 3.39 7.14
CA GLU A 339 11.60 3.77 8.17
C GLU A 339 12.20 3.55 9.55
N GLU A 340 12.35 4.62 10.30
CA GLU A 340 12.61 4.50 11.74
C GLU A 340 11.31 4.17 12.46
N GLY A 341 11.36 3.28 13.45
CA GLY A 341 10.23 3.01 14.34
C GLY A 341 10.03 4.13 15.36
N ALA A 342 8.83 4.28 15.89
CA ALA A 342 8.58 5.17 17.01
C ALA A 342 9.38 4.73 18.26
N MET A 343 9.54 3.42 18.45
CA MET A 343 10.39 2.85 19.49
C MET A 343 11.86 3.05 19.13
N VAL A 344 12.67 3.46 20.10
CA VAL A 344 14.13 3.59 19.94
C VAL A 344 14.74 2.24 19.52
N TYR A 345 15.82 2.27 18.75
CA TYR A 345 16.53 1.10 18.23
C TYR A 345 15.69 0.17 17.33
N SER A 346 14.56 0.65 16.80
CA SER A 346 13.77 -0.10 15.85
C SER A 346 13.66 0.61 14.50
N GLY A 347 13.57 -0.16 13.42
CA GLY A 347 13.44 0.39 12.08
C GLY A 347 13.31 -0.69 11.00
N SER A 348 13.07 -0.27 9.78
CA SER A 348 13.09 -1.15 8.61
C SER A 348 13.70 -0.48 7.39
N LYS A 349 14.40 -1.27 6.60
CA LYS A 349 14.97 -0.86 5.31
C LYS A 349 14.51 -1.85 4.26
N LYS A 350 14.01 -1.34 3.13
CA LYS A 350 13.54 -2.18 2.02
C LYS A 350 14.14 -1.69 0.71
N HIS A 351 14.66 -2.63 -0.06
CA HIS A 351 15.09 -2.44 -1.43
C HIS A 351 14.22 -3.30 -2.33
N ASN A 352 13.70 -2.73 -3.38
CA ASN A 352 12.92 -3.44 -4.38
C ASN A 352 13.44 -3.08 -5.77
N ILE A 353 13.66 -4.10 -6.60
CA ILE A 353 13.98 -3.96 -8.02
C ILE A 353 12.96 -4.79 -8.78
N SER A 354 12.29 -4.19 -9.75
CA SER A 354 11.33 -4.90 -10.59
C SER A 354 11.52 -4.56 -12.06
N PHE A 355 11.38 -5.59 -12.88
CA PHE A 355 11.37 -5.49 -14.33
C PHE A 355 10.16 -6.22 -14.89
N ASN A 356 9.34 -5.51 -15.66
CA ASN A 356 8.18 -6.07 -16.35
C ASN A 356 8.33 -5.83 -17.85
N MET A 357 8.02 -6.84 -18.63
CA MET A 357 8.04 -6.76 -20.10
C MET A 357 6.86 -7.53 -20.67
N ASN A 358 6.22 -6.95 -21.68
CA ASN A 358 5.25 -7.63 -22.53
C ASN A 358 5.64 -7.35 -23.99
N HIS A 359 5.94 -8.42 -24.74
CA HIS A 359 6.45 -8.33 -26.10
C HIS A 359 5.62 -9.16 -27.08
N GLU A 360 5.01 -8.51 -28.06
CA GLU A 360 4.39 -9.16 -29.20
C GLU A 360 5.47 -9.47 -30.25
N ILE A 361 6.04 -10.67 -30.17
CA ILE A 361 7.12 -11.11 -31.06
C ILE A 361 6.62 -11.11 -32.49
N ASN A 362 5.40 -11.63 -32.70
CA ASN A 362 4.70 -11.61 -33.98
C ASN A 362 3.18 -11.72 -33.74
N LYS A 363 2.37 -11.73 -34.82
CA LYS A 363 0.90 -11.73 -34.73
C LYS A 363 0.30 -12.94 -33.97
N TRP A 364 1.04 -14.03 -33.85
CA TRP A 364 0.57 -15.24 -33.17
C TRP A 364 1.26 -15.51 -31.83
N LEU A 365 2.37 -14.85 -31.48
CA LEU A 365 3.13 -15.11 -30.24
C LEU A 365 3.35 -13.81 -29.47
N THR A 366 2.84 -13.78 -28.24
CA THR A 366 3.11 -12.73 -27.24
C THR A 366 3.80 -13.37 -26.04
N VAL A 367 4.87 -12.75 -25.56
CA VAL A 367 5.62 -13.19 -24.38
C VAL A 367 5.56 -12.08 -23.33
N ASN A 368 5.26 -12.45 -22.08
CA ASN A 368 5.33 -11.59 -20.93
C ASN A 368 6.35 -12.12 -19.93
N SER A 369 7.04 -11.23 -19.23
CA SER A 369 8.01 -11.56 -18.20
C SER A 369 7.94 -10.55 -17.08
N ARG A 370 8.04 -11.04 -15.83
CA ARG A 370 8.26 -10.24 -14.63
C ARG A 370 9.42 -10.84 -13.85
N ILE A 371 10.38 -10.00 -13.49
CA ILE A 371 11.50 -10.35 -12.62
C ILE A 371 11.52 -9.32 -11.50
N SER A 372 11.56 -9.77 -10.25
CA SER A 372 11.73 -8.89 -9.10
C SER A 372 12.74 -9.46 -8.10
N TYR A 373 13.40 -8.55 -7.42
CA TYR A 373 14.25 -8.82 -6.28
C TYR A 373 13.89 -7.85 -5.16
N ASP A 374 13.56 -8.41 -4.01
CA ASP A 374 13.17 -7.69 -2.81
C ASP A 374 14.11 -8.07 -1.67
N GLN A 375 14.62 -7.08 -0.97
CA GLN A 375 15.36 -7.24 0.27
C GLN A 375 14.73 -6.34 1.32
N MET A 376 14.30 -6.94 2.43
CA MET A 376 13.76 -6.22 3.58
C MET A 376 14.57 -6.61 4.82
N ARG A 377 15.04 -5.62 5.56
CA ARG A 377 15.68 -5.77 6.85
C ARG A 377 14.88 -5.01 7.89
N VAL A 378 14.57 -5.68 9.00
CA VAL A 378 13.87 -5.11 10.15
C VAL A 378 14.78 -5.25 11.35
N GLU A 379 15.09 -4.12 11.97
CA GLU A 379 15.95 -4.00 13.15
C GLU A 379 15.07 -3.74 14.38
N GLY A 380 15.38 -4.37 15.49
CA GLY A 380 14.68 -4.25 16.76
C GLY A 380 13.41 -5.08 16.85
N MET A 381 12.88 -5.21 18.04
CA MET A 381 11.63 -5.93 18.30
C MET A 381 10.41 -5.02 18.24
N GLY A 382 9.25 -5.63 18.01
CA GLY A 382 7.97 -5.00 18.23
C GLY A 382 7.68 -4.73 19.70
N THR A 383 6.64 -3.97 19.96
CA THR A 383 6.19 -3.66 21.33
C THR A 383 5.44 -4.82 21.99
N SER A 384 4.90 -5.75 21.18
CA SER A 384 4.08 -6.90 21.60
C SER A 384 4.75 -8.27 21.38
N GLU A 385 5.93 -8.29 20.78
CA GLU A 385 6.71 -9.52 20.60
C GLU A 385 7.48 -9.86 21.89
N GLY A 386 7.77 -11.14 22.12
CA GLY A 386 8.65 -11.60 23.21
C GLY A 386 7.96 -12.35 24.35
N GLY A 387 6.65 -12.59 24.28
CA GLY A 387 5.89 -13.23 25.35
C GLY A 387 5.79 -12.37 26.61
N ASP A 388 5.33 -12.94 27.71
CA ASP A 388 5.04 -12.16 28.93
C ASP A 388 6.31 -11.57 29.57
N ARG A 389 7.44 -12.28 29.52
CA ARG A 389 8.69 -11.84 30.15
C ARG A 389 9.34 -10.65 29.47
N PHE A 390 9.19 -10.54 28.14
CA PHE A 390 9.84 -9.53 27.31
C PHE A 390 8.85 -8.56 26.64
N ASN A 391 7.63 -8.45 27.19
CA ASN A 391 6.63 -7.51 26.69
C ASN A 391 7.08 -6.07 26.95
N LYS A 392 7.68 -5.45 25.94
CA LYS A 392 8.26 -4.11 26.06
C LYS A 392 7.24 -3.05 26.41
N MET A 393 6.00 -3.16 25.91
CA MET A 393 4.95 -2.21 26.25
C MET A 393 4.60 -2.28 27.74
N GLN A 394 4.54 -3.48 28.30
CA GLN A 394 4.32 -3.66 29.73
C GLN A 394 5.45 -3.02 30.55
N HIS A 395 6.70 -3.26 30.19
CA HIS A 395 7.85 -2.64 30.85
C HIS A 395 7.81 -1.12 30.76
N ILE A 396 7.51 -0.56 29.57
CA ILE A 396 7.40 0.90 29.37
C ILE A 396 6.33 1.53 30.28
N LEU A 397 5.20 0.85 30.49
CA LEU A 397 4.07 1.38 31.25
C LEU A 397 4.20 1.17 32.76
N GLN A 398 4.86 0.09 33.17
CA GLN A 398 4.87 -0.34 34.59
C GLN A 398 6.22 -0.10 35.26
N TYR A 399 7.30 0.17 34.52
CA TYR A 399 8.59 0.44 35.13
C TYR A 399 8.54 1.74 35.93
N ARG A 400 9.22 1.74 37.09
CA ARG A 400 9.15 2.83 38.07
C ARG A 400 9.65 4.17 37.52
N PRO A 401 8.89 5.25 37.69
CA PRO A 401 9.28 6.58 37.26
C PRO A 401 10.24 7.31 38.22
N THR A 402 10.57 6.66 39.36
CA THR A 402 11.31 7.28 40.48
C THR A 402 12.83 7.19 40.35
N VAL A 403 13.34 6.54 39.32
CA VAL A 403 14.78 6.35 39.07
C VAL A 403 15.53 7.68 39.15
N GLY A 404 16.64 7.72 39.88
CA GLY A 404 17.50 8.90 40.03
C GLY A 404 16.99 9.99 41.00
N ILE A 405 15.78 9.85 41.59
CA ILE A 405 15.23 10.88 42.51
C ILE A 405 15.93 10.87 43.86
N MET A 406 16.24 9.71 44.38
CA MET A 406 16.88 9.54 45.72
C MET A 406 18.41 9.44 45.62
N GLY A 407 19.00 9.43 44.45
CA GLY A 407 20.46 9.34 44.22
C GLY A 407 21.06 7.95 44.51
N VAL A 408 20.24 6.97 44.81
CA VAL A 408 20.70 5.61 45.23
C VAL A 408 20.70 4.62 44.07
N ASP A 409 20.15 5.01 42.92
CA ASP A 409 19.70 4.07 41.89
C ASP A 409 20.41 4.20 40.54
N GLU A 410 21.66 4.65 40.51
CA GLU A 410 22.43 4.62 39.26
C GLU A 410 22.57 3.20 38.69
N ASP A 411 22.67 2.20 39.57
CA ASP A 411 22.72 0.79 39.19
C ASP A 411 21.43 0.27 38.53
N LEU A 412 20.26 0.88 38.84
CA LEU A 412 18.98 0.49 38.28
C LEU A 412 18.66 1.16 36.96
N LEU A 413 19.42 2.18 36.55
CA LEU A 413 19.46 2.63 35.15
C LEU A 413 19.99 1.53 34.23
N TYR A 414 20.77 0.59 34.79
CA TYR A 414 21.51 -0.40 34.04
C TYR A 414 21.13 -1.86 34.34
N GLY A 415 20.03 -2.14 35.02
CA GLY A 415 19.72 -3.51 35.42
C GLY A 415 18.23 -3.84 35.59
N GLU A 416 17.99 -5.04 36.04
CA GLU A 416 16.70 -5.55 36.47
C GLU A 416 16.30 -4.91 37.80
N ASP A 417 15.02 -4.61 38.00
CA ASP A 417 14.50 -4.24 39.28
C ASP A 417 13.83 -5.47 39.97
N PRO A 418 14.54 -6.15 40.89
CA PRO A 418 14.05 -7.39 41.45
C PRO A 418 12.79 -7.22 42.31
N LEU A 419 12.36 -5.98 42.61
CA LEU A 419 11.13 -5.70 43.32
C LEU A 419 9.94 -5.37 42.42
N LEU A 420 10.19 -5.22 41.12
CA LEU A 420 9.15 -5.06 40.09
C LEU A 420 9.01 -6.37 39.33
N ALA A 421 8.44 -7.37 39.98
CA ALA A 421 8.00 -8.57 39.28
C ALA A 421 6.58 -8.37 38.73
N ASP A 422 6.33 -8.89 37.53
CA ASP A 422 4.98 -9.00 37.00
C ASP A 422 4.16 -10.06 37.77
N ASP A 423 2.89 -10.24 37.38
CA ASP A 423 2.00 -11.24 38.03
C ASP A 423 2.47 -12.68 37.81
N ASN A 424 3.38 -12.94 36.88
CA ASN A 424 3.99 -14.24 36.58
C ASN A 424 5.34 -14.43 37.29
N GLY A 425 5.78 -13.44 38.10
CA GLY A 425 7.08 -13.47 38.80
C GLY A 425 8.28 -13.08 37.94
N ASN A 426 8.07 -12.59 36.67
CA ASN A 426 9.16 -12.11 35.86
C ASN A 426 9.61 -10.73 36.34
N VAL A 427 10.92 -10.54 36.45
CA VAL A 427 11.51 -9.26 36.83
C VAL A 427 11.42 -8.26 35.70
N MET A 428 10.92 -7.05 35.98
CA MET A 428 10.85 -5.98 34.99
C MET A 428 12.22 -5.41 34.71
N GLN A 429 12.50 -5.24 33.43
CA GLN A 429 13.74 -4.65 32.95
C GLN A 429 13.54 -3.18 32.60
N ASN A 430 14.60 -2.39 32.76
CA ASN A 430 14.59 -1.01 32.28
C ASN A 430 14.27 -0.95 30.79
N PRO A 431 13.23 -0.21 30.38
CA PRO A 431 12.75 -0.23 29.00
C PRO A 431 13.78 0.24 27.96
N LEU A 432 14.64 1.20 28.31
CA LEU A 432 15.72 1.68 27.41
C LEU A 432 16.81 0.63 27.25
N ILE A 433 17.21 -0.02 28.34
CA ILE A 433 18.22 -1.08 28.29
C ILE A 433 17.68 -2.27 27.52
N SER A 434 16.45 -2.69 27.84
CA SER A 434 15.80 -3.77 27.10
C SER A 434 15.74 -3.47 25.60
N ALA A 435 15.49 -2.21 25.22
CA ALA A 435 15.45 -1.83 23.80
C ALA A 435 16.85 -1.78 23.14
N ALA A 436 17.89 -1.41 23.90
CA ALA A 436 19.26 -1.26 23.40
C ALA A 436 20.03 -2.60 23.33
N GLU A 437 19.83 -3.46 24.34
CA GLU A 437 20.59 -4.70 24.52
C GLU A 437 19.97 -5.90 23.80
N GLU A 438 18.71 -5.80 23.36
CA GLU A 438 18.07 -6.81 22.56
C GLU A 438 18.20 -6.48 21.09
N LEU A 439 19.18 -7.07 20.43
CA LEU A 439 19.39 -6.95 19.02
C LEU A 439 18.61 -8.07 18.31
N ASN A 440 17.58 -7.68 17.57
CA ASN A 440 16.81 -8.58 16.71
C ASN A 440 16.88 -8.05 15.29
N ASP A 441 17.62 -8.75 14.44
CA ASP A 441 17.82 -8.39 13.05
C ASP A 441 17.22 -9.47 12.16
N ARG A 442 16.16 -9.10 11.47
CA ARG A 442 15.40 -9.98 10.59
C ARG A 442 15.59 -9.53 9.16
N GLU A 443 16.10 -10.41 8.31
CA GLU A 443 16.31 -10.13 6.90
C GLU A 443 15.57 -11.14 6.02
N TRP A 444 14.83 -10.62 5.06
CA TRP A 444 14.18 -11.38 4.00
C TRP A 444 14.74 -10.96 2.66
N ARG A 445 15.09 -11.93 1.83
CA ARG A 445 15.50 -11.71 0.45
C ARG A 445 14.64 -12.61 -0.43
N THR A 446 13.92 -12.00 -1.36
CA THR A 446 13.02 -12.72 -2.25
C THR A 446 13.41 -12.42 -3.69
N PHE A 447 13.71 -13.45 -4.45
CA PHE A 447 13.85 -13.38 -5.91
C PHE A 447 12.65 -14.08 -6.54
N GLN A 448 12.01 -13.39 -7.49
CA GLN A 448 10.88 -13.92 -8.22
C GLN A 448 11.07 -13.70 -9.71
N ALA A 449 10.87 -14.74 -10.51
CA ALA A 449 10.88 -14.68 -11.97
C ALA A 449 9.67 -15.41 -12.52
N ASN A 450 8.83 -14.68 -13.24
CA ASN A 450 7.63 -15.20 -13.86
C ASN A 450 7.70 -14.95 -15.37
N GLY A 451 7.28 -15.91 -16.16
CA GLY A 451 7.21 -15.79 -17.60
C GLY A 451 5.95 -16.44 -18.16
N GLY A 452 5.43 -15.89 -19.24
CA GLY A 452 4.26 -16.43 -19.91
C GLY A 452 4.39 -16.28 -21.43
N ALA A 453 3.83 -17.23 -22.15
CA ALA A 453 3.69 -17.19 -23.58
C ALA A 453 2.21 -17.40 -23.97
N THR A 454 1.69 -16.51 -24.80
CA THR A 454 0.36 -16.63 -25.39
C THR A 454 0.50 -16.86 -26.88
N ILE A 455 -0.01 -18.00 -27.34
CA ILE A 455 0.01 -18.43 -28.76
C ILE A 455 -1.41 -18.35 -29.30
N LYS A 456 -1.65 -17.47 -30.29
CA LYS A 456 -2.91 -17.41 -31.02
C LYS A 456 -2.90 -18.50 -32.11
N LEU A 457 -3.63 -19.58 -31.90
CA LEU A 457 -3.67 -20.72 -32.80
C LEU A 457 -4.60 -20.47 -34.00
N LEU A 458 -5.79 -19.95 -33.72
CA LEU A 458 -6.82 -19.62 -34.69
C LEU A 458 -7.60 -18.40 -34.23
N LYS A 459 -8.46 -17.81 -35.09
CA LYS A 459 -9.38 -16.74 -34.69
C LYS A 459 -10.31 -17.26 -33.58
N GLY A 460 -10.22 -16.64 -32.40
CA GLY A 460 -10.98 -17.06 -31.22
C GLY A 460 -10.37 -18.20 -30.38
N LEU A 461 -9.22 -18.77 -30.77
CA LEU A 461 -8.54 -19.82 -30.01
C LEU A 461 -7.09 -19.42 -29.71
N SER A 462 -6.77 -19.31 -28.43
CA SER A 462 -5.40 -19.06 -27.96
C SER A 462 -4.99 -20.07 -26.89
N PHE A 463 -3.71 -20.40 -26.89
CA PHE A 463 -3.07 -21.21 -25.86
C PHE A 463 -2.15 -20.31 -25.03
N ARG A 464 -2.31 -20.31 -23.71
CA ARG A 464 -1.46 -19.58 -22.77
C ARG A 464 -0.76 -20.54 -21.84
N SER A 465 0.55 -20.41 -21.73
CA SER A 465 1.37 -21.13 -20.77
C SER A 465 2.12 -20.12 -19.89
N THR A 466 2.18 -20.38 -18.60
CA THR A 466 2.89 -19.55 -17.64
C THR A 466 3.78 -20.41 -16.75
N VAL A 467 4.97 -19.92 -16.44
CA VAL A 467 5.93 -20.55 -15.55
C VAL A 467 6.45 -19.51 -14.58
N GLY A 468 6.63 -19.87 -13.33
CA GLY A 468 7.17 -18.97 -12.30
C GLY A 468 8.09 -19.70 -11.37
N MET A 469 9.09 -19.00 -10.90
CA MET A 469 10.03 -19.42 -9.88
C MET A 469 10.09 -18.34 -8.78
N ARG A 470 10.08 -18.78 -7.53
CA ARG A 470 10.31 -17.96 -6.38
C ARG A 470 11.36 -18.62 -5.49
N TYR A 471 12.33 -17.80 -5.07
CA TYR A 471 13.35 -18.21 -4.12
C TYR A 471 13.41 -17.16 -3.00
N GLN A 472 13.22 -17.60 -1.75
CA GLN A 472 13.26 -16.74 -0.58
C GLN A 472 14.21 -17.29 0.45
N THR A 473 15.01 -16.41 1.01
CA THR A 473 15.81 -16.66 2.21
C THR A 473 15.34 -15.78 3.34
N ARG A 474 15.28 -16.33 4.55
CA ARG A 474 14.98 -15.61 5.78
C ARG A 474 16.12 -15.84 6.76
N ARG A 475 16.61 -14.77 7.34
CA ARG A 475 17.59 -14.79 8.41
C ARG A 475 17.00 -14.02 9.59
N ASN A 476 17.15 -14.61 10.77
CA ASN A 476 16.75 -13.98 12.02
C ASN A 476 17.91 -14.15 13.01
N ASP A 477 18.57 -13.05 13.33
CA ASP A 477 19.65 -13.01 14.29
C ASP A 477 19.14 -12.31 15.54
N VAL A 478 19.12 -13.02 16.65
CA VAL A 478 18.73 -12.49 17.96
C VAL A 478 19.94 -12.56 18.87
N PHE A 479 20.29 -11.45 19.48
CA PHE A 479 21.35 -11.35 20.45
C PHE A 479 20.85 -10.55 21.65
N TYR A 480 21.10 -11.09 22.83
CA TYR A 480 20.83 -10.42 24.09
C TYR A 480 22.14 -9.96 24.71
N GLY A 481 22.26 -8.67 25.00
CA GLY A 481 23.43 -8.09 25.64
C GLY A 481 23.55 -8.55 27.10
N CYS A 482 24.72 -8.33 27.68
CA CYS A 482 25.06 -8.81 29.02
C CYS A 482 24.14 -8.25 30.14
N LEU A 483 23.53 -7.08 29.91
CA LEU A 483 22.60 -6.48 30.87
C LEU A 483 21.20 -7.13 30.85
N LEU A 484 20.91 -7.99 29.88
CA LEU A 484 19.68 -8.80 29.80
C LEU A 484 19.89 -10.26 30.19
N TYR A 485 21.15 -10.66 30.47
CA TYR A 485 21.45 -11.98 30.99
C TYR A 485 20.93 -12.08 32.45
N THR A 486 19.96 -12.90 32.61
CA THR A 486 19.52 -13.27 34.00
C THR A 486 20.50 -14.28 34.58
N SER A 487 20.57 -14.33 35.89
CA SER A 487 21.41 -15.27 36.67
C SER A 487 21.23 -16.76 36.31
N ASP A 488 20.18 -17.13 35.61
CA ASP A 488 19.91 -18.50 35.17
C ASP A 488 20.89 -19.03 34.09
N ALA A 489 21.56 -18.14 33.36
CA ALA A 489 22.55 -18.57 32.37
C ALA A 489 23.93 -18.88 32.98
N ALA A 490 24.13 -18.56 34.25
CA ALA A 490 25.39 -18.82 34.97
C ALA A 490 25.40 -20.17 35.72
N ASP A 491 24.25 -20.86 35.81
CA ASP A 491 24.09 -22.13 36.53
C ASP A 491 23.94 -23.36 35.60
N GLU A 492 23.99 -23.18 34.23
CA GLU A 492 24.19 -24.23 33.24
C GLU A 492 25.61 -24.21 32.71
#